data_4d5f029ba7b5adf64eca281825a20dd6
#
_entry.id   4d5f029ba7b5adf64eca281825a20dd6
#
_cell.length_a   1.000
_cell.length_b   1.000
_cell.length_c   1.000
_cell.angle_alpha   90.00
_cell.angle_beta   90.00
_cell.angle_gamma   90.00
#
_symmetry.space_group_name_H-M   'P 1'
#
loop_
_entity.id
_entity.type
_entity.pdbx_description
1 polymer ?
#
loop_
_entity_poly.entity_id
_entity_poly.type
_entity_poly.pdbx_seq_one_letter_code
_entity_poly.pdbx_strand_id
1 'polypeptide(L)'
;MTPWAAVSGWIDDSRDLTMTLGHRRWMLFEPLTRVAYGQAEGFACLVVLQGHDGARTRPWVAWPNAGPTPMQAMTRIWSFSARGAGLSSTTQVRVTLDGQPLTVQAQLRAANYGDDTLSWNMPTIRAGGVYRVTVMGLRNGDITYEVRPVACD
;
A
#
# COMPACT_ATOMS: atom_id res chain seq x y z
N MET A 1 12.00 -6.74 19.87
CA MET A 1 10.93 -6.39 18.88
C MET A 1 10.10 -7.64 18.64
N THR A 2 8.77 -7.57 18.58
CA THR A 2 7.96 -8.73 18.22
C THR A 2 7.88 -8.88 16.69
N PRO A 3 7.65 -10.10 16.15
CA PRO A 3 7.44 -10.27 14.69
C PRO A 3 6.33 -9.38 14.13
N TRP A 4 5.25 -9.24 14.88
CA TRP A 4 4.16 -8.32 14.52
C TRP A 4 4.61 -6.86 14.39
N ALA A 5 5.37 -6.37 15.39
CA ALA A 5 5.87 -5.00 15.35
C ALA A 5 6.84 -4.74 14.19
N ALA A 6 7.65 -5.74 13.81
CA ALA A 6 8.52 -5.63 12.64
C ALA A 6 7.73 -5.54 11.33
N VAL A 7 6.80 -6.48 11.12
CA VAL A 7 5.96 -6.51 9.90
C VAL A 7 5.10 -5.25 9.79
N SER A 8 4.46 -4.84 10.89
CA SER A 8 3.64 -3.62 10.92
C SER A 8 4.48 -2.38 10.60
N GLY A 9 5.70 -2.28 11.13
CA GLY A 9 6.61 -1.17 10.84
C GLY A 9 7.03 -1.12 9.38
N TRP A 10 7.29 -2.27 8.75
CA TRP A 10 7.62 -2.32 7.32
C TRP A 10 6.42 -2.01 6.42
N ILE A 11 5.21 -2.40 6.82
CA ILE A 11 3.99 -2.03 6.08
C ILE A 11 3.66 -0.55 6.28
N ASP A 12 3.82 -0.02 7.49
CA ASP A 12 3.61 1.42 7.74
C ASP A 12 4.61 2.27 6.95
N ASP A 13 5.89 1.90 6.98
CA ASP A 13 7.01 2.51 6.23
C ASP A 13 7.05 4.05 6.31
N SER A 14 6.38 4.63 7.31
CA SER A 14 6.28 6.09 7.50
C SER A 14 7.59 6.70 8.01
N ARG A 15 8.52 5.86 8.48
CA ARG A 15 9.86 6.27 8.95
C ARG A 15 10.93 6.22 7.85
N ASP A 16 10.57 5.78 6.65
CA ASP A 16 11.47 5.84 5.50
C ASP A 16 11.73 7.31 5.13
N LEU A 17 12.90 7.81 5.50
CA LEU A 17 13.32 9.19 5.24
C LEU A 17 13.37 9.51 3.74
N THR A 18 13.51 8.50 2.90
CA THR A 18 13.53 8.65 1.44
C THR A 18 12.11 8.70 0.86
N MET A 19 11.10 8.43 1.66
CA MET A 19 9.69 8.41 1.26
C MET A 19 9.41 7.48 0.07
N THR A 20 10.20 6.43 -0.09
CA THR A 20 10.07 5.47 -1.21
C THR A 20 9.00 4.43 -0.96
N LEU A 21 8.64 4.19 0.30
CA LEU A 21 7.84 3.05 0.77
C LEU A 21 8.46 1.71 0.34
N GLY A 22 9.79 1.62 0.37
CA GLY A 22 10.53 0.50 -0.18
C GLY A 22 10.20 -0.83 0.49
N HIS A 23 10.10 -0.87 1.82
CA HIS A 23 9.74 -2.09 2.54
C HIS A 23 8.35 -2.56 2.19
N ARG A 24 7.35 -1.67 2.24
CA ARG A 24 5.97 -1.97 1.87
C ARG A 24 5.88 -2.48 0.44
N ARG A 25 6.51 -1.79 -0.51
CA ARG A 25 6.45 -2.11 -1.93
C ARG A 25 7.01 -3.48 -2.23
N TRP A 26 8.12 -3.88 -1.58
CA TRP A 26 8.66 -5.23 -1.71
C TRP A 26 7.78 -6.29 -1.05
N MET A 27 7.22 -6.01 0.12
CA MET A 27 6.31 -6.95 0.80
C MET A 27 5.00 -7.18 0.03
N LEU A 28 4.51 -6.16 -0.66
CA LEU A 28 3.28 -6.22 -1.47
C LEU A 28 3.56 -6.48 -2.95
N PHE A 29 4.81 -6.78 -3.31
CA PHE A 29 5.17 -7.06 -4.70
C PHE A 29 4.50 -8.35 -5.18
N GLU A 30 3.59 -8.24 -6.14
CA GLU A 30 2.67 -9.30 -6.53
C GLU A 30 3.36 -10.60 -6.97
N PRO A 31 4.52 -10.60 -7.68
CA PRO A 31 5.27 -11.81 -7.98
C PRO A 31 5.99 -12.47 -6.79
N LEU A 32 5.94 -11.88 -5.61
CA LEU A 32 6.61 -12.44 -4.43
C LEU A 32 5.87 -13.68 -3.94
N THR A 33 6.53 -14.84 -3.99
CA THR A 33 5.95 -16.14 -3.58
C THR A 33 6.55 -16.68 -2.30
N ARG A 34 7.73 -16.18 -1.92
CA ARG A 34 8.45 -16.67 -0.74
C ARG A 34 9.13 -15.54 -0.02
N VAL A 35 9.12 -15.60 1.29
CA VAL A 35 9.85 -14.71 2.18
C VAL A 35 10.60 -15.54 3.22
N ALA A 36 11.72 -15.04 3.70
CA ALA A 36 12.37 -15.56 4.89
C ALA A 36 12.42 -14.47 5.95
N TYR A 37 12.10 -14.82 7.18
CA TYR A 37 12.12 -13.91 8.33
C TYR A 37 13.15 -14.37 9.32
N GLY A 38 13.96 -13.45 9.82
CA GLY A 38 14.91 -13.67 10.90
C GLY A 38 14.83 -12.56 11.95
N GLN A 39 15.09 -12.93 13.21
CA GLN A 39 15.13 -11.98 14.32
C GLN A 39 16.20 -12.40 15.31
N ALA A 40 17.03 -11.45 15.75
CA ALA A 40 18.00 -11.62 16.81
C ALA A 40 18.27 -10.27 17.50
N GLU A 41 18.47 -10.28 18.81
CA GLU A 41 18.97 -9.15 19.62
C GLU A 41 18.24 -7.80 19.35
N GLY A 42 16.93 -7.84 19.15
CA GLY A 42 16.13 -6.64 18.89
C GLY A 42 16.08 -6.18 17.42
N PHE A 43 16.81 -6.85 16.55
CA PHE A 43 16.76 -6.63 15.09
C PHE A 43 15.85 -7.65 14.42
N ALA A 44 15.24 -7.26 13.32
CA ALA A 44 14.48 -8.14 12.46
C ALA A 44 14.85 -7.90 11.00
N CYS A 45 14.88 -8.96 10.19
CA CYS A 45 15.09 -8.89 8.77
C CYS A 45 14.06 -9.71 8.00
N LEU A 46 13.75 -9.27 6.80
CA LEU A 46 12.89 -9.97 5.85
C LEU A 46 13.63 -10.07 4.51
N VAL A 47 13.80 -11.29 4.02
CA VAL A 47 14.35 -11.52 2.68
C VAL A 47 13.19 -11.55 1.70
N VAL A 48 13.17 -10.61 0.77
CA VAL A 48 12.11 -10.44 -0.23
C VAL A 48 12.64 -10.50 -1.67
N LEU A 49 13.97 -10.52 -1.85
CA LEU A 49 14.58 -10.40 -3.18
C LEU A 49 14.79 -11.73 -3.91
N GLN A 50 14.47 -12.87 -3.31
CA GLN A 50 14.74 -14.21 -3.86
C GLN A 50 13.47 -15.02 -4.18
N GLY A 51 12.32 -14.42 -4.19
CA GLY A 51 11.04 -15.12 -4.38
C GLY A 51 10.13 -14.45 -5.40
N HIS A 52 10.70 -14.00 -6.54
CA HIS A 52 9.97 -13.25 -7.56
C HIS A 52 9.58 -14.07 -8.78
N ASP A 53 9.37 -15.36 -8.58
CA ASP A 53 9.02 -16.34 -9.62
C ASP A 53 7.49 -16.56 -9.74
N GLY A 54 6.70 -15.81 -8.99
CA GLY A 54 5.24 -15.84 -9.06
C GLY A 54 4.69 -15.25 -10.36
N ALA A 55 3.70 -15.90 -10.92
CA ALA A 55 2.92 -15.33 -12.01
C ALA A 55 2.09 -14.13 -11.49
N ARG A 56 1.99 -13.08 -12.29
CA ARG A 56 1.09 -11.97 -11.97
C ARG A 56 -0.34 -12.37 -12.23
N THR A 57 -1.16 -12.29 -11.21
CA THR A 57 -2.59 -12.60 -11.25
C THR A 57 -3.45 -11.35 -11.10
N ARG A 58 -2.87 -10.24 -10.61
CA ARG A 58 -3.57 -8.99 -10.34
C ARG A 58 -2.94 -7.84 -11.13
N PRO A 59 -3.74 -6.97 -11.73
CA PRO A 59 -3.22 -5.82 -12.47
C PRO A 59 -2.70 -4.71 -11.56
N TRP A 60 -3.09 -4.71 -10.28
CA TRP A 60 -2.70 -3.71 -9.29
C TRP A 60 -2.77 -4.26 -7.86
N VAL A 61 -2.06 -3.60 -6.96
CA VAL A 61 -2.07 -3.86 -5.52
C VAL A 61 -2.22 -2.53 -4.79
N ALA A 62 -3.08 -2.48 -3.78
CA ALA A 62 -3.25 -1.30 -2.94
C ALA A 62 -2.97 -1.62 -1.47
N TRP A 63 -2.57 -0.60 -0.72
CA TRP A 63 -2.58 -0.64 0.74
C TRP A 63 -3.31 0.58 1.29
N PRO A 64 -4.38 0.40 2.05
CA PRO A 64 -5.05 -0.89 2.35
C PRO A 64 -5.64 -1.53 1.09
N ASN A 65 -5.82 -2.85 1.15
CA ASN A 65 -6.49 -3.60 0.08
C ASN A 65 -7.97 -3.22 -0.04
N ALA A 66 -8.55 -3.53 -1.18
CA ALA A 66 -10.00 -3.49 -1.36
C ALA A 66 -10.70 -4.44 -0.37
N GLY A 67 -11.80 -3.96 0.23
CA GLY A 67 -12.60 -4.71 1.19
C GLY A 67 -12.33 -4.36 2.65
N PRO A 68 -12.70 -5.25 3.59
CA PRO A 68 -12.49 -5.03 5.02
C PRO A 68 -11.00 -5.11 5.38
N THR A 69 -10.54 -4.16 6.18
CA THR A 69 -9.16 -4.11 6.69
C THR A 69 -9.20 -3.84 8.20
N PRO A 70 -8.52 -4.66 9.01
CA PRO A 70 -8.44 -4.44 10.46
C PRO A 70 -7.86 -3.06 10.80
N MET A 71 -8.49 -2.35 11.74
CA MET A 71 -8.00 -1.03 12.19
C MET A 71 -6.56 -1.07 12.67
N GLN A 72 -6.15 -2.16 13.30
CA GLN A 72 -4.78 -2.37 13.79
C GLN A 72 -3.74 -2.42 12.67
N ALA A 73 -4.16 -2.78 11.45
CA ALA A 73 -3.30 -2.83 10.27
C ALA A 73 -3.36 -1.54 9.42
N MET A 74 -4.26 -0.62 9.76
CA MET A 74 -4.38 0.64 9.01
C MET A 74 -3.18 1.54 9.24
N THR A 75 -2.70 2.14 8.17
CA THR A 75 -1.63 3.13 8.18
C THR A 75 -2.15 4.46 7.64
N ARG A 76 -1.53 5.57 8.03
CA ARG A 76 -1.93 6.89 7.51
C ARG A 76 -1.52 7.10 6.05
N ILE A 77 -0.47 6.45 5.62
CA ILE A 77 -0.02 6.51 4.23
C ILE A 77 -0.67 5.37 3.46
N TRP A 78 -1.52 5.71 2.52
CA TRP A 78 -2.10 4.75 1.57
C TRP A 78 -1.30 4.71 0.30
N SER A 79 -1.33 3.58 -0.41
CA SER A 79 -0.58 3.42 -1.65
C SER A 79 -1.32 2.57 -2.67
N PHE A 80 -1.01 2.80 -3.93
CA PHE A 80 -1.51 2.05 -5.07
C PHE A 80 -0.34 1.77 -6.01
N SER A 81 -0.13 0.51 -6.33
CA SER A 81 0.96 0.03 -7.18
C SER A 81 0.38 -0.70 -8.38
N ALA A 82 0.88 -0.39 -9.58
CA ALA A 82 0.42 -1.05 -10.80
C ALA A 82 1.51 -1.01 -11.87
N ARG A 83 1.94 -2.18 -12.35
CA ARG A 83 2.93 -2.28 -13.41
C ARG A 83 2.33 -1.93 -14.78
N GLY A 84 2.99 -1.04 -15.49
CA GLY A 84 2.62 -0.69 -16.86
C GLY A 84 1.28 0.04 -17.00
N ALA A 85 0.67 0.45 -15.89
CA ALA A 85 -0.59 1.20 -15.88
C ALA A 85 -0.44 2.66 -16.31
N GLY A 86 0.79 3.14 -16.49
CA GLY A 86 1.06 4.54 -16.87
C GLY A 86 0.96 5.51 -15.70
N LEU A 87 1.24 5.04 -14.47
CA LEU A 87 1.32 5.92 -13.31
C LEU A 87 2.35 7.03 -13.56
N SER A 88 1.96 8.27 -13.28
CA SER A 88 2.77 9.45 -13.51
C SER A 88 2.48 10.53 -12.48
N SER A 89 3.21 11.63 -12.53
CA SER A 89 2.95 12.80 -11.69
C SER A 89 1.61 13.50 -11.98
N THR A 90 0.97 13.17 -13.11
CA THR A 90 -0.36 13.69 -13.49
C THR A 90 -1.51 12.74 -13.13
N THR A 91 -1.20 11.53 -12.67
CA THR A 91 -2.21 10.58 -12.18
C THR A 91 -2.87 11.14 -10.92
N GLN A 92 -4.20 11.19 -10.90
CA GLN A 92 -4.96 11.75 -9.80
C GLN A 92 -5.56 10.66 -8.93
N VAL A 93 -5.71 10.96 -7.65
CA VAL A 93 -6.40 10.11 -6.68
C VAL A 93 -7.54 10.91 -6.05
N ARG A 94 -8.73 10.36 -6.11
CA ARG A 94 -9.90 10.86 -5.40
C ARG A 94 -10.28 9.87 -4.31
N VAL A 95 -10.53 10.38 -3.11
CA VAL A 95 -11.01 9.59 -1.99
C VAL A 95 -12.28 10.22 -1.44
N THR A 96 -13.27 9.37 -1.15
CA THR A 96 -14.46 9.80 -0.38
C THR A 96 -14.59 8.93 0.86
N LEU A 97 -15.12 9.48 1.94
CA LEU A 97 -15.54 8.78 3.15
C LEU A 97 -17.05 8.93 3.29
N ASP A 98 -17.78 7.81 3.23
CA ASP A 98 -19.25 7.78 3.27
C ASP A 98 -19.88 8.74 2.24
N GLY A 99 -19.28 8.81 1.05
CA GLY A 99 -19.69 9.69 -0.04
C GLY A 99 -19.15 11.12 0.03
N GLN A 100 -18.59 11.56 1.16
CA GLN A 100 -18.05 12.92 1.30
C GLN A 100 -16.58 12.97 0.83
N PRO A 101 -16.19 13.94 0.00
CA PRO A 101 -14.84 14.02 -0.52
C PRO A 101 -13.82 14.31 0.59
N LEU A 102 -12.67 13.65 0.51
CA LEU A 102 -11.51 13.95 1.34
C LEU A 102 -10.41 14.60 0.49
N THR A 103 -9.78 15.62 1.02
CA THR A 103 -8.61 16.23 0.37
C THR A 103 -7.39 15.35 0.58
N VAL A 104 -6.88 14.78 -0.50
CA VAL A 104 -5.64 14.01 -0.54
C VAL A 104 -4.76 14.50 -1.67
N GLN A 105 -3.44 14.39 -1.49
CA GLN A 105 -2.46 14.72 -2.51
C GLN A 105 -1.61 13.48 -2.79
N ALA A 106 -1.79 12.90 -3.96
CA ALA A 106 -1.01 11.74 -4.39
C ALA A 106 0.38 12.17 -4.87
N GLN A 107 1.35 11.35 -4.58
CA GLN A 107 2.73 11.52 -5.00
C GLN A 107 3.22 10.24 -5.67
N LEU A 108 3.83 10.38 -6.84
CA LEU A 108 4.53 9.29 -7.50
C LEU A 108 5.80 8.97 -6.70
N ARG A 109 6.00 7.70 -6.39
CA ARG A 109 7.21 7.23 -5.69
C ARG A 109 8.29 6.85 -6.69
N ALA A 110 9.54 7.10 -6.31
CA ALA A 110 10.68 6.75 -7.15
C ALA A 110 10.61 5.29 -7.62
N ALA A 111 10.99 5.02 -8.86
CA ALA A 111 11.22 3.68 -9.36
C ALA A 111 12.28 2.97 -8.50
N ASN A 112 12.54 1.70 -8.71
CA ASN A 112 13.55 0.85 -8.06
C ASN A 112 13.07 -0.04 -6.89
N TYR A 113 11.80 0.05 -6.49
CA TYR A 113 11.25 -0.79 -5.43
C TYR A 113 9.94 -1.44 -5.90
N GLY A 114 10.03 -2.56 -6.61
CA GLY A 114 8.82 -3.23 -7.13
C GLY A 114 8.13 -2.45 -8.26
N ASP A 115 6.82 -2.41 -8.25
CA ASP A 115 6.01 -1.74 -9.28
C ASP A 115 5.95 -0.22 -9.08
N ASP A 116 5.58 0.51 -10.16
CA ASP A 116 5.27 1.93 -10.06
C ASP A 116 4.19 2.15 -9.01
N THR A 117 4.38 3.16 -8.17
CA THR A 117 3.54 3.37 -6.99
C THR A 117 3.18 4.83 -6.80
N LEU A 118 1.91 5.08 -6.55
CA LEU A 118 1.42 6.33 -5.95
C LEU A 118 1.21 6.13 -4.45
N SER A 119 1.39 7.19 -3.67
CA SER A 119 0.96 7.19 -2.28
C SER A 119 0.42 8.55 -1.86
N TRP A 120 -0.41 8.56 -0.82
CA TRP A 120 -1.01 9.76 -0.26
C TRP A 120 -1.25 9.59 1.24
N ASN A 121 -1.28 10.71 1.95
CA ASN A 121 -1.64 10.74 3.37
C ASN A 121 -3.16 10.85 3.52
N MET A 122 -3.72 10.01 4.36
CA MET A 122 -5.13 10.10 4.75
C MET A 122 -5.30 11.10 5.89
N PRO A 123 -6.20 12.09 5.74
CA PRO A 123 -6.44 13.06 6.80
C PRO A 123 -7.13 12.43 8.01
N THR A 124 -7.96 11.42 7.78
CA THR A 124 -8.68 10.70 8.83
C THR A 124 -8.88 9.23 8.45
N ILE A 125 -8.90 8.36 9.45
CA ILE A 125 -9.24 6.94 9.32
C ILE A 125 -10.20 6.60 10.47
N ARG A 126 -11.37 6.06 10.13
CA ARG A 126 -12.45 5.77 11.08
C ARG A 126 -12.96 4.35 10.88
N ALA A 127 -13.06 3.59 11.97
CA ALA A 127 -13.71 2.27 11.94
C ALA A 127 -15.16 2.37 11.45
N GLY A 128 -15.60 1.42 10.66
CA GLY A 128 -16.94 1.37 10.07
C GLY A 128 -17.19 2.38 8.94
N GLY A 129 -16.22 3.24 8.60
CA GLY A 129 -16.34 4.14 7.45
C GLY A 129 -16.15 3.39 6.12
N VAL A 130 -16.82 3.84 5.08
CA VAL A 130 -16.65 3.33 3.72
C VAL A 130 -15.81 4.34 2.92
N TYR A 131 -14.58 3.96 2.62
CA TYR A 131 -13.68 4.76 1.81
C TYR A 131 -13.73 4.27 0.37
N ARG A 132 -14.15 5.13 -0.55
CA ARG A 132 -14.05 4.85 -1.99
C ARG A 132 -12.86 5.59 -2.55
N VAL A 133 -11.95 4.85 -3.15
CA VAL A 133 -10.73 5.36 -3.79
C VAL A 133 -10.88 5.21 -5.29
N THR A 134 -10.64 6.28 -6.04
CA THR A 134 -10.57 6.26 -7.50
C THR A 134 -9.22 6.77 -7.95
N VAL A 135 -8.48 5.96 -8.67
CA VAL A 135 -7.21 6.31 -9.33
C VAL A 135 -7.51 6.59 -10.79
N MET A 136 -7.25 7.82 -11.22
CA MET A 136 -7.67 8.35 -12.53
C MET A 136 -6.48 8.66 -13.42
N GLY A 137 -6.69 8.55 -14.74
CA GLY A 137 -5.68 8.85 -15.73
C GLY A 137 -4.73 7.69 -16.01
N LEU A 138 -5.16 6.47 -15.73
CA LEU A 138 -4.40 5.26 -16.06
C LEU A 138 -4.59 4.89 -17.54
N ARG A 139 -3.60 4.19 -18.10
CA ARG A 139 -3.62 3.76 -19.53
C ARG A 139 -4.84 2.92 -19.90
N ASN A 140 -5.32 2.07 -18.99
CA ASN A 140 -6.41 1.14 -19.22
C ASN A 140 -7.73 1.58 -18.57
N GLY A 141 -7.88 2.88 -18.27
CA GLY A 141 -9.04 3.46 -17.62
C GLY A 141 -8.89 3.54 -16.09
N ASP A 142 -9.80 4.27 -15.48
CA ASP A 142 -9.80 4.54 -14.05
C ASP A 142 -10.08 3.27 -13.24
N ILE A 143 -9.45 3.17 -12.08
CA ILE A 143 -9.67 2.06 -11.14
C ILE A 143 -10.34 2.62 -9.89
N THR A 144 -11.46 1.99 -9.50
CA THR A 144 -12.18 2.33 -8.26
C THR A 144 -12.27 1.11 -7.36
N TYR A 145 -11.99 1.29 -6.06
CA TYR A 145 -12.15 0.27 -5.04
C TYR A 145 -12.61 0.87 -3.71
N GLU A 146 -13.12 0.02 -2.84
CA GLU A 146 -13.56 0.43 -1.50
C GLU A 146 -12.67 -0.21 -0.42
N VAL A 147 -12.40 0.56 0.63
CA VAL A 147 -11.73 0.12 1.85
C VAL A 147 -12.69 0.32 3.02
N ARG A 148 -12.81 -0.69 3.87
CA ARG A 148 -13.68 -0.67 5.05
C ARG A 148 -12.87 -1.03 6.29
N PRO A 149 -12.39 -0.02 7.05
CA PRO A 149 -11.72 -0.27 8.31
C PRO A 149 -12.67 -0.92 9.31
N VAL A 150 -12.30 -2.09 9.84
CA VAL A 150 -13.10 -2.83 10.80
C VAL A 150 -12.39 -2.92 12.15
N ALA A 151 -13.13 -2.74 13.23
CA ALA A 151 -12.64 -3.08 14.55
C ALA A 151 -12.57 -4.61 14.66
N CYS A 152 -11.49 -5.13 15.26
CA CYS A 152 -11.37 -6.53 15.63
C CYS A 152 -11.44 -6.56 17.16
N ASP A 153 -12.42 -7.25 17.67
CA ASP A 153 -12.60 -7.51 19.10
C ASP A 153 -11.55 -8.53 19.60
#